data_142a2422290f27a77e7a5cf3205e1dca
#
_entry.id   142a2422290f27a77e7a5cf3205e1dca
#
_cell.length_a   1.000
_cell.length_b   1.000
_cell.length_c   1.000
_cell.angle_alpha   90.00
_cell.angle_beta   90.00
_cell.angle_gamma   90.00
#
_symmetry.space_group_name_H-M   'P 1'
#
loop_
_entity.id
_entity.type
_entity.pdbx_description
1 polymer ?
#
loop_
_entity_poly.entity_id
_entity_poly.type
_entity_poly.pdbx_seq_one_letter_code
_entity_poly.pdbx_strand_id
1 'polypeptide(L)'
;MRDIRAFASETKFLVPAELGEPLRQWARRHLAADPHGHGPHGDEYLTTTLYFDTPAFDVFHRRASYGRSKYRIRRYDGSPDVFLERKLRRPGMLTKRRTPVPAEALAYLDGEPGSWSGRWFHRRLALRKLQPVCEISYHRVARGIDGPSGPVRLTLDERLTAHRIERPTFGEVADGRTFVEGQMILELKYREPAPAVFKRLVEEFGLVPCAVSKYRLGMAALEAVEVPVAAAFSADTPASVPASVPVAVSVPVADSGRA
;
A
#
# COMPACT_ATOMS: atom_id res chain seq x y z
N MET A 1 3.94 12.79 -18.48
CA MET A 1 2.92 11.86 -18.99
C MET A 1 1.92 11.57 -17.88
N ARG A 2 0.62 11.81 -18.03
CA ARG A 2 -0.38 11.44 -17.02
C ARG A 2 -0.69 9.97 -17.22
N ASP A 3 -0.33 9.16 -16.25
CA ASP A 3 -0.64 7.73 -16.26
C ASP A 3 -2.17 7.54 -16.20
N ILE A 4 -2.75 7.27 -17.35
CA ILE A 4 -4.19 7.05 -17.51
C ILE A 4 -4.46 5.65 -16.97
N ARG A 5 -5.20 5.57 -15.88
CA ARG A 5 -5.76 4.42 -15.17
C ARG A 5 -5.69 3.08 -15.92
N ALA A 6 -4.72 2.26 -15.57
CA ALA A 6 -4.76 0.85 -15.97
C ALA A 6 -5.89 0.09 -15.22
N PHE A 7 -6.18 0.51 -13.97
CA PHE A 7 -7.17 -0.15 -13.11
C PHE A 7 -8.16 0.87 -12.54
N ALA A 8 -9.46 0.61 -12.64
CA ALA A 8 -10.53 1.47 -12.10
C ALA A 8 -10.89 1.11 -10.66
N SER A 9 -10.83 -0.18 -10.29
CA SER A 9 -11.22 -0.70 -8.98
C SER A 9 -10.08 -1.42 -8.28
N GLU A 10 -10.10 -1.36 -6.94
CA GLU A 10 -9.12 -1.97 -6.05
C GLU A 10 -9.88 -2.52 -4.83
N THR A 11 -9.97 -3.84 -4.73
CA THR A 11 -10.54 -4.55 -3.58
C THR A 11 -9.42 -5.12 -2.73
N LYS A 12 -9.53 -5.03 -1.42
CA LYS A 12 -8.52 -5.49 -0.46
C LYS A 12 -9.10 -6.44 0.54
N PHE A 13 -8.22 -7.30 1.04
CA PHE A 13 -8.55 -8.31 2.04
C PHE A 13 -7.39 -8.40 3.03
N LEU A 14 -7.72 -8.61 4.31
CA LEU A 14 -6.79 -9.17 5.27
C LEU A 14 -7.01 -10.68 5.28
N VAL A 15 -5.97 -11.43 5.03
CA VAL A 15 -6.04 -12.88 4.92
C VAL A 15 -5.09 -13.51 5.93
N PRO A 16 -5.49 -14.58 6.64
CA PRO A 16 -4.61 -15.31 7.53
C PRO A 16 -3.37 -15.84 6.82
N ALA A 17 -2.24 -15.92 7.53
CA ALA A 17 -0.97 -16.38 6.97
C ALA A 17 -1.04 -17.81 6.41
N GLU A 18 -1.90 -18.65 6.98
CA GLU A 18 -2.14 -20.03 6.56
C GLU A 18 -2.68 -20.11 5.13
N LEU A 19 -3.41 -19.09 4.68
CA LEU A 19 -3.91 -19.02 3.30
C LEU A 19 -2.84 -18.51 2.31
N GLY A 20 -1.67 -18.14 2.78
CA GLY A 20 -0.62 -17.55 1.94
C GLY A 20 -0.17 -18.46 0.80
N GLU A 21 0.24 -19.67 1.11
CA GLU A 21 0.70 -20.61 0.08
C GLU A 21 -0.44 -21.09 -0.82
N PRO A 22 -1.63 -21.46 -0.33
CA PRO A 22 -2.79 -21.72 -1.19
C PRO A 22 -3.11 -20.58 -2.17
N LEU A 23 -3.08 -19.32 -1.70
CA LEU A 23 -3.32 -18.14 -2.54
C LEU A 23 -2.22 -17.92 -3.59
N ARG A 24 -0.94 -18.16 -3.24
CA ARG A 24 0.18 -18.10 -4.19
C ARG A 24 0.04 -19.16 -5.28
N GLN A 25 -0.27 -20.39 -4.90
CA GLN A 25 -0.50 -21.48 -5.85
C GLN A 25 -1.69 -21.21 -6.77
N TRP A 26 -2.78 -20.70 -6.21
CA TRP A 26 -3.92 -20.27 -6.99
C TRP A 26 -3.54 -19.19 -8.00
N ALA A 27 -2.84 -18.15 -7.55
CA ALA A 27 -2.40 -17.05 -8.40
C ALA A 27 -1.44 -17.52 -9.51
N ARG A 28 -0.53 -18.45 -9.22
CA ARG A 28 0.40 -19.05 -10.19
C ARG A 28 -0.33 -19.87 -11.27
N ARG A 29 -1.41 -20.53 -10.93
CA ARG A 29 -2.21 -21.31 -11.90
C ARG A 29 -3.05 -20.44 -12.83
N HIS A 30 -3.47 -19.26 -12.39
CA HIS A 30 -4.48 -18.46 -13.11
C HIS A 30 -3.95 -17.14 -13.69
N LEU A 31 -2.80 -16.68 -13.24
CA LEU A 31 -2.23 -15.38 -13.61
C LEU A 31 -0.76 -15.51 -13.97
N ALA A 32 -0.28 -14.70 -14.92
CA ALA A 32 1.14 -14.60 -15.25
C ALA A 32 1.92 -13.84 -14.17
N ALA A 33 3.22 -14.09 -14.04
CA ALA A 33 4.10 -13.35 -13.16
C ALA A 33 4.19 -11.88 -13.56
N ASP A 34 4.38 -11.02 -12.57
CA ASP A 34 4.70 -9.61 -12.84
C ASP A 34 6.07 -9.51 -13.53
N PRO A 35 6.21 -8.74 -14.62
CA PRO A 35 7.49 -8.66 -15.36
C PRO A 35 8.65 -8.06 -14.54
N HIS A 36 8.37 -7.46 -13.39
CA HIS A 36 9.37 -6.94 -12.45
C HIS A 36 9.65 -7.89 -11.27
N GLY A 37 9.03 -9.07 -11.27
CA GLY A 37 9.23 -10.06 -10.22
C GLY A 37 10.55 -10.79 -10.33
N HIS A 38 11.04 -11.27 -9.20
CA HIS A 38 12.24 -12.09 -9.03
C HIS A 38 11.89 -13.40 -8.28
N GLY A 39 12.90 -14.07 -7.75
CA GLY A 39 12.72 -15.30 -7.01
C GLY A 39 12.43 -16.51 -7.90
N PRO A 40 12.22 -17.69 -7.31
CA PRO A 40 12.09 -18.96 -8.05
C PRO A 40 10.92 -19.00 -9.04
N HIS A 41 9.88 -18.18 -8.79
CA HIS A 41 8.69 -18.12 -9.63
C HIS A 41 8.58 -16.80 -10.43
N GLY A 42 9.61 -15.92 -10.34
CA GLY A 42 9.62 -14.64 -11.05
C GLY A 42 8.50 -13.68 -10.66
N ASP A 43 7.92 -13.83 -9.46
CA ASP A 43 6.73 -13.07 -9.04
C ASP A 43 6.89 -12.32 -7.70
N GLU A 44 8.11 -12.33 -7.14
CA GLU A 44 8.39 -11.79 -5.81
C GLU A 44 9.32 -10.58 -5.87
N TYR A 45 9.13 -9.60 -5.01
CA TYR A 45 10.04 -8.49 -4.80
C TYR A 45 9.76 -7.75 -3.49
N LEU A 46 10.82 -7.11 -2.95
CA LEU A 46 10.70 -6.20 -1.83
C LEU A 46 10.17 -4.85 -2.31
N THR A 47 9.24 -4.30 -1.59
CA THR A 47 8.74 -2.94 -1.80
C THR A 47 8.98 -2.09 -0.57
N THR A 48 9.71 -0.98 -0.73
CA THR A 48 9.94 0.02 0.30
C THR A 48 9.26 1.32 -0.08
N THR A 49 8.57 1.96 0.86
CA THR A 49 7.76 3.16 0.59
C THR A 49 7.90 4.18 1.70
N LEU A 50 8.42 5.37 1.35
CA LEU A 50 8.45 6.54 2.23
C LEU A 50 7.11 7.28 2.12
N TYR A 51 6.45 7.52 3.24
CA TYR A 51 5.19 8.26 3.31
C TYR A 51 5.39 9.65 3.89
N PHE A 52 4.58 10.58 3.39
CA PHE A 52 4.62 11.99 3.76
C PHE A 52 3.31 12.42 4.41
N ASP A 53 3.42 13.16 5.51
CA ASP A 53 2.30 13.76 6.23
C ASP A 53 2.68 15.15 6.77
N THR A 54 1.72 15.89 7.29
CA THR A 54 1.97 17.12 8.04
C THR A 54 2.51 16.79 9.44
N PRO A 55 3.14 17.76 10.14
CA PRO A 55 3.52 17.59 11.55
C PRO A 55 2.35 17.19 12.46
N ALA A 56 1.13 17.57 12.09
CA ALA A 56 -0.10 17.22 12.83
C ALA A 56 -0.75 15.90 12.37
N PHE A 57 -0.10 15.13 11.46
CA PHE A 57 -0.59 13.87 10.91
C PHE A 57 -1.99 13.97 10.24
N ASP A 58 -2.24 15.04 9.49
CA ASP A 58 -3.54 15.29 8.86
C ASP A 58 -3.94 14.24 7.83
N VAL A 59 -2.98 13.63 7.12
CA VAL A 59 -3.24 12.52 6.19
C VAL A 59 -3.63 11.26 6.96
N PHE A 60 -2.94 10.95 8.06
CA PHE A 60 -3.25 9.84 8.96
C PHE A 60 -4.66 9.98 9.54
N HIS A 61 -4.97 11.16 10.08
CA HIS A 61 -6.27 11.49 10.67
C HIS A 61 -7.36 11.80 9.64
N ARG A 62 -7.02 11.82 8.34
CA ARG A 62 -7.95 12.15 7.23
C ARG A 62 -8.59 13.53 7.36
N ARG A 63 -7.89 14.53 7.92
CA ARG A 63 -8.44 15.86 8.13
C ARG A 63 -8.64 16.59 6.81
N ALA A 64 -9.80 17.18 6.61
CA ALA A 64 -10.16 18.04 5.48
C ALA A 64 -9.65 17.45 4.11
N SER A 65 -8.98 18.27 3.30
CA SER A 65 -8.44 17.86 1.99
C SER A 65 -7.29 16.86 2.05
N TYR A 66 -6.66 16.66 3.22
CA TYR A 66 -5.56 15.72 3.39
C TYR A 66 -6.03 14.27 3.33
N GLY A 67 -7.24 13.96 3.83
CA GLY A 67 -7.82 12.63 3.75
C GLY A 67 -7.97 12.07 2.32
N ARG A 68 -7.98 12.96 1.32
CA ARG A 68 -8.19 12.61 -0.08
C ARG A 68 -6.90 12.37 -0.88
N SER A 69 -5.72 12.68 -0.34
CA SER A 69 -4.47 12.54 -1.08
C SER A 69 -3.38 11.90 -0.24
N LYS A 70 -2.61 11.01 -0.87
CA LYS A 70 -1.41 10.41 -0.29
C LYS A 70 -0.22 10.71 -1.19
N TYR A 71 0.86 11.14 -0.59
CA TYR A 71 2.14 11.38 -1.24
C TYR A 71 3.13 10.36 -0.70
N ARG A 72 3.90 9.73 -1.59
CA ARG A 72 4.88 8.73 -1.22
C ARG A 72 5.98 8.61 -2.26
N ILE A 73 7.14 8.15 -1.84
CA ILE A 73 8.23 7.72 -2.73
C ILE A 73 8.33 6.21 -2.57
N ARG A 74 8.41 5.48 -3.69
CA ARG A 74 8.47 4.02 -3.67
C ARG A 74 9.71 3.52 -4.37
N ARG A 75 10.39 2.57 -3.75
CA ARG A 75 11.48 1.79 -4.32
C ARG A 75 11.03 0.32 -4.45
N TYR A 76 11.44 -0.31 -5.51
CA TYR A 76 11.40 -1.76 -5.66
C TYR A 76 12.84 -2.26 -5.65
N ASP A 77 13.11 -3.41 -5.03
CA ASP A 77 14.42 -4.01 -5.08
C ASP A 77 14.83 -4.32 -6.53
N GLY A 78 16.13 -4.25 -6.81
CA GLY A 78 16.65 -4.37 -8.16
C GLY A 78 16.36 -3.20 -9.11
N SER A 79 15.58 -2.18 -8.70
CA SER A 79 15.32 -1.00 -9.53
C SER A 79 16.32 0.12 -9.22
N PRO A 80 16.99 0.72 -10.24
CA PRO A 80 17.81 1.90 -10.05
C PRO A 80 16.97 3.16 -9.75
N ASP A 81 15.70 3.13 -10.16
CA ASP A 81 14.78 4.25 -10.02
C ASP A 81 13.90 4.11 -8.78
N VAL A 82 13.57 5.27 -8.22
CA VAL A 82 12.49 5.44 -7.25
C VAL A 82 11.32 6.17 -7.91
N PHE A 83 10.14 5.99 -7.35
CA PHE A 83 8.91 6.50 -7.95
C PHE A 83 8.23 7.52 -7.05
N LEU A 84 8.18 8.77 -7.49
CA LEU A 84 7.42 9.82 -6.85
C LEU A 84 5.93 9.64 -7.17
N GLU A 85 5.10 9.38 -6.18
CA GLU A 85 3.70 9.03 -6.38
C GLU A 85 2.75 9.94 -5.60
N ARG A 86 1.69 10.38 -6.26
CA ARG A 86 0.50 10.95 -5.62
C ARG A 86 -0.73 10.13 -6.00
N LYS A 87 -1.47 9.67 -4.99
CA LYS A 87 -2.81 9.10 -5.14
C LYS A 87 -3.80 10.15 -4.65
N LEU A 88 -4.71 10.60 -5.51
CA LEU A 88 -5.75 11.59 -5.20
C LEU A 88 -7.11 10.98 -5.46
N ARG A 89 -7.98 11.03 -4.44
CA ARG A 89 -9.35 10.57 -4.50
C ARG A 89 -10.30 11.76 -4.58
N ARG A 90 -11.25 11.70 -5.49
CA ARG A 90 -12.39 12.60 -5.63
C ARG A 90 -13.65 11.75 -5.76
N PRO A 91 -14.85 12.28 -5.50
CA PRO A 91 -16.09 11.56 -5.76
C PRO A 91 -16.07 10.96 -7.18
N GLY A 92 -16.32 9.66 -7.30
CA GLY A 92 -16.30 8.93 -8.58
C GLY A 92 -14.95 8.86 -9.33
N MET A 93 -13.85 9.39 -8.76
CA MET A 93 -12.59 9.47 -9.48
C MET A 93 -11.36 9.23 -8.61
N LEU A 94 -10.54 8.24 -8.97
CA LEU A 94 -9.21 8.03 -8.44
C LEU A 94 -8.17 8.43 -9.49
N THR A 95 -7.30 9.40 -9.17
CA THR A 95 -6.18 9.76 -10.04
C THR A 95 -4.86 9.38 -9.37
N LYS A 96 -3.96 8.79 -10.16
CA LYS A 96 -2.58 8.52 -9.77
C LYS A 96 -1.65 9.34 -10.66
N ARG A 97 -0.67 10.00 -10.06
CA ARG A 97 0.49 10.53 -10.79
C ARG A 97 1.72 9.82 -10.30
N ARG A 98 2.55 9.37 -11.23
CA ARG A 98 3.80 8.66 -10.95
C ARG A 98 4.89 9.22 -11.86
N THR A 99 6.09 9.44 -11.31
CA THR A 99 7.27 9.86 -12.06
C THR A 99 8.46 9.04 -11.56
N PRO A 100 9.13 8.28 -12.43
CA PRO A 100 10.39 7.65 -12.08
C PRO A 100 11.48 8.74 -12.01
N VAL A 101 12.38 8.59 -11.05
CA VAL A 101 13.59 9.41 -10.90
C VAL A 101 14.72 8.53 -10.37
N PRO A 102 15.99 8.78 -10.74
CA PRO A 102 17.12 8.14 -10.10
C PRO A 102 17.10 8.36 -8.57
N ALA A 103 17.57 7.39 -7.79
CA ALA A 103 17.50 7.48 -6.32
C ALA A 103 18.27 8.70 -5.77
N GLU A 104 19.39 9.05 -6.38
CA GLU A 104 20.19 10.23 -6.02
C GLU A 104 19.46 11.56 -6.24
N ALA A 105 18.49 11.60 -7.13
CA ALA A 105 17.67 12.80 -7.36
C ALA A 105 16.77 13.16 -6.16
N LEU A 106 16.65 12.29 -5.16
CA LEU A 106 15.96 12.61 -3.90
C LEU A 106 16.64 13.75 -3.13
N ALA A 107 17.94 13.96 -3.34
CA ALA A 107 18.67 15.12 -2.78
C ALA A 107 18.06 16.47 -3.22
N TYR A 108 17.38 16.52 -4.38
CA TYR A 108 16.66 17.73 -4.80
C TYR A 108 15.43 18.06 -3.96
N LEU A 109 15.01 17.18 -3.06
CA LEU A 109 13.92 17.46 -2.12
C LEU A 109 14.37 18.33 -0.94
N ASP A 110 15.68 18.43 -0.71
CA ASP A 110 16.25 19.34 0.25
C ASP A 110 16.34 20.76 -0.37
N GLY A 111 15.74 21.75 0.26
CA GLY A 111 15.73 23.14 -0.21
C GLY A 111 14.53 23.52 -1.10
N GLU A 112 14.74 24.52 -1.96
CA GLU A 112 13.67 25.07 -2.80
C GLU A 112 13.41 24.21 -4.06
N PRO A 113 12.14 24.13 -4.52
CA PRO A 113 11.80 23.35 -5.71
C PRO A 113 12.45 23.86 -6.99
N GLY A 114 13.60 23.30 -7.33
CA GLY A 114 14.35 23.59 -8.55
C GLY A 114 13.74 23.02 -9.84
N SER A 115 14.51 23.04 -10.93
CA SER A 115 14.10 22.47 -12.23
C SER A 115 14.57 21.01 -12.37
N TRP A 116 13.67 20.07 -12.14
CA TRP A 116 13.91 18.63 -12.29
C TRP A 116 12.60 17.87 -12.53
N SER A 117 12.65 16.61 -12.93
CA SER A 117 11.46 15.81 -13.27
C SER A 117 10.47 15.64 -12.10
N GLY A 118 10.97 15.65 -10.85
CA GLY A 118 10.18 15.56 -9.61
C GLY A 118 9.68 16.91 -9.08
N ARG A 119 9.95 18.05 -9.74
CA ARG A 119 9.54 19.38 -9.27
C ARG A 119 8.06 19.48 -8.87
N TRP A 120 7.18 18.81 -9.60
CA TRP A 120 5.74 18.82 -9.29
C TRP A 120 5.44 18.19 -7.92
N PHE A 121 6.19 17.14 -7.54
CA PHE A 121 6.05 16.47 -6.26
C PHE A 121 6.60 17.35 -5.15
N HIS A 122 7.82 17.85 -5.31
CA HIS A 122 8.48 18.75 -4.39
C HIS A 122 7.62 19.99 -4.07
N ARG A 123 7.14 20.72 -5.10
CA ARG A 123 6.21 21.85 -4.89
C ARG A 123 4.95 21.48 -4.12
N ARG A 124 4.44 20.25 -4.28
CA ARG A 124 3.26 19.79 -3.54
C ARG A 124 3.59 19.47 -2.09
N LEU A 125 4.74 18.91 -1.80
CA LEU A 125 5.21 18.73 -0.43
C LEU A 125 5.33 20.08 0.27
N ALA A 126 6.02 21.04 -0.31
CA ALA A 126 6.19 22.38 0.25
C ALA A 126 4.85 23.09 0.48
N LEU A 127 3.99 23.18 -0.55
CA LEU A 127 2.67 23.87 -0.44
C LEU A 127 1.74 23.24 0.60
N ARG A 128 1.87 21.97 0.89
CA ARG A 128 1.03 21.27 1.86
C ARG A 128 1.75 20.98 3.18
N LYS A 129 2.94 21.51 3.36
CA LYS A 129 3.79 21.28 4.56
C LYS A 129 3.91 19.81 4.90
N LEU A 130 4.12 18.97 3.86
CA LEU A 130 4.30 17.54 4.01
C LEU A 130 5.78 17.22 4.20
N GLN A 131 6.08 16.45 5.23
CA GLN A 131 7.41 15.95 5.55
C GLN A 131 7.41 14.42 5.56
N PRO A 132 8.56 13.76 5.39
CA PRO A 132 8.65 12.31 5.55
C PRO A 132 8.33 11.94 7.00
N VAL A 133 7.55 10.88 7.21
CA VAL A 133 7.09 10.48 8.54
C VAL A 133 7.31 9.00 8.84
N CYS A 134 7.19 8.14 7.85
CA CYS A 134 7.50 6.73 8.02
C CYS A 134 7.93 6.08 6.71
N GLU A 135 8.78 5.07 6.85
CA GLU A 135 9.06 4.08 5.82
C GLU A 135 8.26 2.81 6.12
N ILE A 136 7.72 2.20 5.09
CA ILE A 136 7.06 0.90 5.17
C ILE A 136 7.65 -0.02 4.12
N SER A 137 8.16 -1.17 4.59
CA SER A 137 8.70 -2.24 3.76
C SER A 137 7.84 -3.49 3.85
N TYR A 138 7.77 -4.26 2.77
CA TYR A 138 7.05 -5.53 2.73
C TYR A 138 7.49 -6.37 1.54
N HIS A 139 7.44 -7.68 1.71
CA HIS A 139 7.57 -8.62 0.62
C HIS A 139 6.27 -8.70 -0.16
N ARG A 140 6.37 -8.73 -1.48
CA ARG A 140 5.23 -8.77 -2.39
C ARG A 140 5.34 -9.90 -3.38
N VAL A 141 4.30 -10.71 -3.47
CA VAL A 141 4.00 -11.53 -4.65
C VAL A 141 3.06 -10.73 -5.54
N ALA A 142 3.35 -10.66 -6.85
CA ALA A 142 2.53 -9.93 -7.81
C ALA A 142 2.34 -10.73 -9.09
N ARG A 143 1.08 -10.89 -9.49
CA ARG A 143 0.69 -11.59 -10.72
C ARG A 143 -0.45 -10.86 -11.42
N GLY A 144 -0.53 -11.01 -12.72
CA GLY A 144 -1.59 -10.37 -13.49
C GLY A 144 -1.76 -10.98 -14.87
N ILE A 145 -2.77 -10.52 -15.58
CA ILE A 145 -3.04 -10.90 -16.97
C ILE A 145 -3.81 -9.77 -17.65
N ASP A 146 -3.57 -9.58 -18.92
CA ASP A 146 -4.41 -8.72 -19.76
C ASP A 146 -5.61 -9.54 -20.23
N GLY A 147 -6.77 -9.20 -19.71
CA GLY A 147 -8.04 -9.85 -20.05
C GLY A 147 -8.89 -9.01 -21.01
N PRO A 148 -10.00 -9.56 -21.52
CA PRO A 148 -10.90 -8.83 -22.46
C PRO A 148 -11.45 -7.52 -21.88
N SER A 149 -11.63 -7.47 -20.54
CA SER A 149 -12.08 -6.28 -19.82
C SER A 149 -10.94 -5.36 -19.36
N GLY A 150 -9.72 -5.59 -19.84
CA GLY A 150 -8.50 -4.88 -19.47
C GLY A 150 -7.64 -5.62 -18.46
N PRO A 151 -6.53 -5.01 -18.02
CA PRO A 151 -5.58 -5.65 -17.15
C PRO A 151 -6.20 -5.95 -15.78
N VAL A 152 -5.87 -7.12 -15.25
CA VAL A 152 -6.16 -7.52 -13.87
C VAL A 152 -4.84 -7.79 -13.14
N ARG A 153 -4.78 -7.46 -11.86
CA ARG A 153 -3.57 -7.67 -11.05
C ARG A 153 -3.94 -8.09 -9.64
N LEU A 154 -3.29 -9.13 -9.19
CA LEU A 154 -3.30 -9.61 -7.81
C LEU A 154 -1.95 -9.27 -7.17
N THR A 155 -1.97 -8.76 -5.94
CA THR A 155 -0.76 -8.64 -5.12
C THR A 155 -1.04 -9.18 -3.72
N LEU A 156 -0.10 -9.95 -3.18
CA LEU A 156 -0.10 -10.46 -1.83
C LEU A 156 1.10 -9.86 -1.10
N ASP A 157 0.86 -9.10 -0.05
CA ASP A 157 1.88 -8.38 0.71
C ASP A 157 1.98 -8.97 2.12
N GLU A 158 3.21 -9.34 2.51
CA GLU A 158 3.53 -9.98 3.79
C GLU A 158 4.76 -9.36 4.44
N ARG A 159 5.00 -9.70 5.71
CA ARG A 159 6.15 -9.22 6.49
C ARG A 159 6.24 -7.70 6.46
N LEU A 160 5.13 -7.04 6.78
CA LEU A 160 5.07 -5.60 6.76
C LEU A 160 5.78 -5.03 7.99
N THR A 161 6.75 -4.14 7.75
CA THR A 161 7.47 -3.41 8.79
C THR A 161 7.34 -1.92 8.58
N ALA A 162 7.29 -1.16 9.65
CA ALA A 162 7.26 0.30 9.62
C ALA A 162 8.30 0.87 10.59
N HIS A 163 8.93 2.00 10.24
CA HIS A 163 9.79 2.77 11.11
C HIS A 163 9.68 4.26 10.83
N ARG A 164 10.01 5.07 11.82
CA ARG A 164 10.02 6.53 11.70
C ARG A 164 11.15 6.98 10.81
N ILE A 165 10.90 8.00 10.01
CA ILE A 165 11.91 8.68 9.22
C ILE A 165 11.73 10.20 9.32
N GLU A 166 12.85 10.92 9.27
CA GLU A 166 12.87 12.40 9.25
C GLU A 166 13.33 12.93 7.91
N ARG A 167 13.97 12.10 7.09
CA ARG A 167 14.50 12.45 5.77
C ARG A 167 13.97 11.52 4.69
N PRO A 168 13.83 11.98 3.45
CA PRO A 168 13.31 11.16 2.35
C PRO A 168 14.41 10.24 1.76
N THR A 169 15.13 9.54 2.62
CA THR A 169 16.20 8.59 2.26
C THR A 169 15.77 7.17 2.57
N PHE A 170 16.16 6.23 1.72
CA PHE A 170 16.00 4.80 1.97
C PHE A 170 17.25 4.31 2.71
N GLY A 171 17.08 3.74 3.87
CA GLY A 171 18.16 3.19 4.70
C GLY A 171 17.92 1.72 5.06
N GLU A 172 18.96 1.07 5.58
CA GLU A 172 18.81 -0.13 6.36
C GLU A 172 18.38 0.31 7.77
N VAL A 173 17.18 -0.05 8.18
CA VAL A 173 16.68 0.29 9.50
C VAL A 173 16.52 -0.98 10.30
N ALA A 174 17.31 -1.08 11.38
CA ALA A 174 17.35 -2.26 12.25
C ALA A 174 16.08 -2.41 13.10
N ASP A 175 15.37 -1.30 13.42
CA ASP A 175 14.33 -1.26 14.46
C ASP A 175 12.91 -1.02 13.90
N GLY A 176 12.56 -1.69 12.80
CA GLY A 176 11.21 -1.61 12.24
C GLY A 176 10.19 -2.36 13.11
N ARG A 177 9.03 -1.74 13.37
CA ARG A 177 7.90 -2.44 14.00
C ARG A 177 7.12 -3.24 12.97
N THR A 178 6.99 -4.54 13.20
CA THR A 178 6.11 -5.41 12.41
C THR A 178 4.65 -5.07 12.70
N PHE A 179 3.83 -5.11 11.68
CA PHE A 179 2.39 -4.91 11.82
C PHE A 179 1.62 -5.85 10.87
N VAL A 180 0.35 -6.12 11.16
CA VAL A 180 -0.46 -7.15 10.47
C VAL A 180 0.15 -8.55 10.68
N GLU A 181 0.61 -8.82 11.92
CA GLU A 181 1.19 -10.11 12.28
C GLU A 181 0.19 -11.26 12.11
N GLY A 182 0.67 -12.41 11.65
CA GLY A 182 -0.18 -13.57 11.37
C GLY A 182 -1.15 -13.39 10.19
N GLN A 183 -1.05 -12.27 9.48
CA GLN A 183 -1.92 -11.95 8.34
C GLN A 183 -1.12 -11.38 7.16
N MET A 184 -1.78 -11.32 6.01
CA MET A 184 -1.27 -10.72 4.77
C MET A 184 -2.31 -9.78 4.18
N ILE A 185 -1.87 -8.87 3.33
CA ILE A 185 -2.77 -7.98 2.59
C ILE A 185 -2.85 -8.45 1.15
N LEU A 186 -4.01 -8.99 0.77
CA LEU A 186 -4.34 -9.29 -0.62
C LEU A 186 -5.00 -8.06 -1.26
N GLU A 187 -4.54 -7.69 -2.45
CA GLU A 187 -5.10 -6.61 -3.26
C GLU A 187 -5.46 -7.12 -4.64
N LEU A 188 -6.71 -6.97 -5.05
CA LEU A 188 -7.19 -7.25 -6.40
C LEU A 188 -7.45 -5.94 -7.14
N LYS A 189 -6.82 -5.76 -8.30
CA LYS A 189 -6.99 -4.58 -9.16
C LYS A 189 -7.55 -5.00 -10.51
N TYR A 190 -8.60 -4.33 -10.95
CA TYR A 190 -9.31 -4.66 -12.17
C TYR A 190 -10.12 -3.48 -12.68
N ARG A 191 -10.61 -3.56 -13.92
CA ARG A 191 -11.68 -2.67 -14.40
C ARG A 191 -13.03 -3.27 -14.03
N GLU A 192 -13.99 -2.43 -13.72
CA GLU A 192 -15.36 -2.91 -13.48
C GLU A 192 -16.02 -3.36 -14.78
N PRO A 193 -16.84 -4.45 -14.70
CA PRO A 193 -17.14 -5.26 -13.53
C PRO A 193 -15.99 -6.19 -13.11
N ALA A 194 -16.04 -6.70 -11.86
CA ALA A 194 -15.05 -7.66 -11.37
C ALA A 194 -14.98 -8.90 -12.28
N PRO A 195 -13.80 -9.29 -12.76
CA PRO A 195 -13.65 -10.41 -13.68
C PRO A 195 -13.98 -11.75 -13.01
N ALA A 196 -14.43 -12.73 -13.82
CA ALA A 196 -14.83 -14.04 -13.31
C ALA A 196 -13.70 -14.75 -12.53
N VAL A 197 -12.45 -14.56 -12.94
CA VAL A 197 -11.28 -15.12 -12.22
C VAL A 197 -11.21 -14.62 -10.78
N PHE A 198 -11.48 -13.34 -10.52
CA PHE A 198 -11.44 -12.80 -9.16
C PHE A 198 -12.71 -13.13 -8.36
N LYS A 199 -13.85 -13.27 -9.00
CA LYS A 199 -15.07 -13.77 -8.33
C LYS A 199 -14.84 -15.18 -7.79
N ARG A 200 -14.31 -16.09 -8.62
CA ARG A 200 -13.96 -17.45 -8.20
C ARG A 200 -12.95 -17.47 -7.05
N LEU A 201 -11.89 -16.64 -7.11
CA LEU A 201 -10.94 -16.53 -6.01
C LEU A 201 -11.62 -16.15 -4.69
N VAL A 202 -12.47 -15.12 -4.73
CA VAL A 202 -13.18 -14.63 -3.54
C VAL A 202 -14.11 -15.69 -2.96
N GLU A 203 -14.83 -16.42 -3.81
CA GLU A 203 -15.73 -17.51 -3.43
C GLU A 203 -14.97 -18.72 -2.88
N GLU A 204 -13.92 -19.18 -3.58
CA GLU A 204 -13.13 -20.37 -3.21
C GLU A 204 -12.44 -20.21 -1.83
N PHE A 205 -11.95 -19.02 -1.53
CA PHE A 205 -11.26 -18.76 -0.26
C PHE A 205 -12.15 -18.06 0.79
N GLY A 206 -13.42 -17.84 0.52
CA GLY A 206 -14.35 -17.17 1.45
C GLY A 206 -13.88 -15.76 1.84
N LEU A 207 -13.30 -15.01 0.92
CA LEU A 207 -12.65 -13.74 1.22
C LEU A 207 -13.64 -12.61 1.49
N VAL A 208 -13.49 -11.92 2.61
CA VAL A 208 -14.32 -10.76 2.97
C VAL A 208 -13.55 -9.46 2.67
N PRO A 209 -14.07 -8.60 1.78
CA PRO A 209 -13.44 -7.32 1.47
C PRO A 209 -13.32 -6.42 2.69
N CYS A 210 -12.17 -5.75 2.82
CA CYS A 210 -11.95 -4.79 3.89
C CYS A 210 -11.15 -3.57 3.40
N ALA A 211 -11.33 -2.44 4.07
CA ALA A 211 -10.60 -1.23 3.73
C ALA A 211 -9.28 -1.14 4.49
N VAL A 212 -8.19 -1.54 3.85
CA VAL A 212 -6.84 -1.57 4.42
C VAL A 212 -5.99 -0.40 3.89
N SER A 213 -5.27 0.24 4.79
CA SER A 213 -4.27 1.25 4.44
C SER A 213 -2.95 0.96 5.15
N LYS A 214 -1.94 0.47 4.42
CA LYS A 214 -0.60 0.23 4.96
C LYS A 214 -0.04 1.42 5.74
N TYR A 215 -0.18 2.64 5.18
CA TYR A 215 0.23 3.87 5.85
C TYR A 215 -0.40 4.02 7.24
N ARG A 216 -1.72 3.86 7.34
CA ARG A 216 -2.41 4.04 8.63
C ARG A 216 -2.09 2.92 9.61
N LEU A 217 -2.03 1.67 9.14
CA LEU A 217 -1.65 0.54 10.00
C LEU A 217 -0.20 0.67 10.48
N GLY A 218 0.75 1.00 9.60
CA GLY A 218 2.14 1.21 9.98
C GLY A 218 2.32 2.37 10.96
N MET A 219 1.64 3.52 10.72
CA MET A 219 1.68 4.65 11.66
C MET A 219 1.07 4.30 13.02
N ALA A 220 -0.04 3.56 13.04
CA ALA A 220 -0.64 3.09 14.29
C ALA A 220 0.31 2.19 15.08
N ALA A 221 1.00 1.29 14.42
CA ALA A 221 2.00 0.43 15.06
C ALA A 221 3.18 1.24 15.64
N LEU A 222 3.59 2.32 14.96
CA LEU A 222 4.66 3.20 15.43
C LEU A 222 4.25 4.08 16.61
N GLU A 223 2.99 4.50 16.68
CA GLU A 223 2.45 5.33 17.76
C GLU A 223 2.01 4.52 18.98
N ALA A 224 2.00 3.19 18.92
CA ALA A 224 1.36 2.32 19.89
C ALA A 224 -0.12 2.71 20.15
N VAL A 225 -0.78 3.32 19.16
CA VAL A 225 -2.18 3.70 19.22
C VAL A 225 -3.00 2.58 18.62
N GLU A 226 -3.93 2.03 19.39
CA GLU A 226 -4.96 1.15 18.85
C GLU A 226 -5.81 1.93 17.84
N VAL A 227 -5.62 1.66 16.56
CA VAL A 227 -6.58 2.09 15.55
C VAL A 227 -7.59 0.96 15.42
N PRO A 228 -8.85 1.14 15.82
CA PRO A 228 -9.88 0.14 15.58
C PRO A 228 -9.82 -0.27 14.11
N VAL A 229 -9.79 -1.56 13.85
CA VAL A 229 -9.77 -2.07 12.46
C VAL A 229 -10.89 -1.41 11.67
N ALA A 230 -12.08 -1.22 12.25
CA ALA A 230 -13.19 -0.44 11.69
C ALA A 230 -12.82 1.01 11.30
N ALA A 231 -11.93 1.70 12.02
CA ALA A 231 -11.50 3.07 11.67
C ALA A 231 -10.34 3.10 10.66
N ALA A 232 -9.62 1.99 10.45
CA ALA A 232 -8.74 1.79 9.31
C ALA A 232 -9.54 1.57 8.01
N PHE A 233 -10.83 1.23 8.12
CA PHE A 233 -11.75 0.99 7.03
C PHE A 233 -12.28 2.31 6.45
N SER A 234 -12.11 2.54 5.17
CA SER A 234 -12.80 3.58 4.41
C SER A 234 -14.23 3.15 4.13
N ALA A 235 -15.16 4.04 4.24
CA ALA A 235 -16.54 3.87 3.77
C ALA A 235 -16.63 3.81 2.24
N ASP A 236 -16.04 2.79 1.63
CA ASP A 236 -15.92 2.60 0.19
C ASP A 236 -16.20 1.16 -0.24
N THR A 237 -17.07 0.49 0.48
CA THR A 237 -17.71 -0.73 -0.02
C THR A 237 -18.87 -0.28 -0.89
N PRO A 238 -19.01 -0.72 -2.15
CA PRO A 238 -20.26 -0.55 -2.87
C PRO A 238 -21.37 -1.22 -2.04
N ALA A 239 -22.48 -0.50 -1.90
CA ALA A 239 -23.62 -0.90 -1.09
C ALA A 239 -24.27 -2.19 -1.65
N SER A 240 -23.75 -3.37 -1.27
CA SER A 240 -24.41 -4.67 -1.43
C SER A 240 -23.60 -5.83 -0.85
N VAL A 241 -23.25 -5.77 0.45
CA VAL A 241 -22.92 -7.00 1.22
C VAL A 241 -23.40 -6.78 2.66
N PRO A 242 -24.22 -7.68 3.24
CA PRO A 242 -24.70 -7.53 4.60
C PRO A 242 -23.57 -7.64 5.61
N ALA A 243 -23.54 -6.70 6.55
CA ALA A 243 -22.62 -6.69 7.69
C ALA A 243 -23.04 -7.79 8.68
N SER A 244 -22.21 -8.82 8.83
CA SER A 244 -22.20 -9.63 10.04
C SER A 244 -20.89 -10.41 10.12
N VAL A 245 -20.05 -10.05 11.05
CA VAL A 245 -19.26 -10.80 12.04
C VAL A 245 -18.11 -9.89 12.54
N PRO A 246 -18.01 -9.62 13.85
CA PRO A 246 -16.88 -8.88 14.42
C PRO A 246 -15.68 -9.82 14.59
N VAL A 247 -14.61 -9.57 13.89
CA VAL A 247 -13.31 -10.19 14.19
C VAL A 247 -12.51 -9.20 15.03
N ALA A 248 -12.40 -9.48 16.32
CA ALA A 248 -11.51 -8.79 17.22
C ALA A 248 -10.06 -9.24 16.92
N VAL A 249 -9.24 -8.35 16.44
CA VAL A 249 -7.79 -8.55 16.35
C VAL A 249 -7.20 -7.96 17.63
N SER A 250 -6.91 -8.82 18.61
CA SER A 250 -6.12 -8.46 19.79
C SER A 250 -4.64 -8.45 19.42
N VAL A 251 -4.00 -7.31 19.57
CA VAL A 251 -2.53 -7.21 19.59
C VAL A 251 -2.09 -7.57 21.02
N PRO A 252 -1.17 -8.53 21.21
CA PRO A 252 -0.72 -8.87 22.56
C PRO A 252 0.04 -7.69 23.18
N VAL A 253 -0.39 -7.27 24.35
CA VAL A 253 0.32 -6.35 25.23
C VAL A 253 1.52 -7.12 25.80
N ALA A 254 2.74 -6.64 25.54
CA ALA A 254 3.93 -7.15 26.21
C ALA A 254 3.80 -6.85 27.72
N ASP A 255 3.68 -7.91 28.49
CA ASP A 255 3.66 -7.86 29.96
C ASP A 255 5.04 -7.41 30.45
N SER A 256 5.12 -6.19 30.96
CA SER A 256 6.28 -5.69 31.68
C SER A 256 6.22 -6.21 33.12
N GLY A 257 6.68 -7.44 33.34
CA GLY A 257 6.87 -7.99 34.68
C GLY A 257 7.82 -7.12 35.51
N ARG A 258 7.29 -6.54 36.54
CA ARG A 258 8.07 -6.05 37.69
C ARG A 258 8.48 -7.25 38.58
N ALA A 259 9.73 -7.35 38.82
CA ALA A 259 10.31 -7.82 40.07
C ALA A 259 11.70 -7.17 40.23
#